data_2d6c1ba296800662c298d307f5bb0346
#
_entry.id   2d6c1ba296800662c298d307f5bb0346
#
_cell.length_a   1.000
_cell.length_b   1.000
_cell.length_c   1.000
_cell.angle_alpha   90.00
_cell.angle_beta   90.00
_cell.angle_gamma   90.00
#
_symmetry.space_group_name_H-M   'P 1'
#
loop_
_entity.id
_entity.type
_entity.pdbx_description
1 polymer ?
#
loop_
_entity_poly.entity_id
_entity_poly.type
_entity_poly.pdbx_seq_one_letter_code
_entity_poly.pdbx_strand_id
1 'polypeptide(L)'
;SFKENKIIDKSLCAHGLGRNYNIFKTTFSNEIGSYYSSLGKYKVGKLRAMNNPNILFKEGYNLFGLDSTNSNALERGILIHKGNPEFETFPLPCLPVSKGCFAVSDSMMEQIEVIKKQSNKPILLYAYN
;
A
#
# COMPACT_ATOMS: atom_id res chain seq x y z
N SER A 1 13.13 11.29 -1.04
CA SER A 1 14.54 11.23 -1.48
C SER A 1 15.46 11.18 -0.26
N PHE A 2 16.30 10.15 -0.16
CA PHE A 2 17.30 10.05 0.91
C PHE A 2 18.34 11.19 0.90
N LYS A 3 18.64 11.72 -0.26
CA LYS A 3 19.59 12.82 -0.40
C LYS A 3 19.05 14.18 0.04
N GLU A 4 17.76 14.37 -0.06
CA GLU A 4 17.13 15.67 0.14
C GLU A 4 16.23 15.71 1.39
N ASN A 5 16.03 14.57 2.04
CA ASN A 5 15.11 14.42 3.19
C ASN A 5 13.76 15.08 2.91
N LYS A 6 13.24 14.86 1.69
CA LYS A 6 12.08 15.56 1.13
C LYS A 6 10.99 14.58 0.73
N ILE A 7 9.74 14.91 1.07
CA ILE A 7 8.57 14.23 0.52
C ILE A 7 8.44 14.65 -0.96
N ILE A 8 8.43 13.65 -1.86
CA ILE A 8 8.27 13.89 -3.30
C ILE A 8 6.79 14.03 -3.65
N ASP A 9 5.94 13.17 -3.06
CA ASP A 9 4.51 13.16 -3.31
C ASP A 9 3.76 12.51 -2.15
N LYS A 10 2.47 12.78 -2.01
CA LYS A 10 1.56 12.15 -1.05
C LYS A 10 0.20 11.91 -1.69
N SER A 11 -0.43 10.84 -1.27
CA SER A 11 -1.74 10.42 -1.76
C SER A 11 -2.56 9.80 -0.64
N LEU A 12 -3.86 9.90 -0.77
CA LEU A 12 -4.77 9.05 -0.02
C LEU A 12 -4.63 7.61 -0.52
N CYS A 13 -4.84 6.66 0.36
CA CYS A 13 -4.89 5.25 0.00
C CYS A 13 -6.02 4.54 0.74
N ALA A 14 -6.60 3.56 0.08
CA ALA A 14 -7.40 2.57 0.78
C ALA A 14 -6.48 1.56 1.45
N HIS A 15 -6.89 1.07 2.59
CA HIS A 15 -6.11 0.16 3.42
C HIS A 15 -6.93 -1.03 3.91
N GLY A 16 -6.28 -2.02 4.48
CA GLY A 16 -6.94 -3.18 5.06
C GLY A 16 -7.79 -2.82 6.28
N LEU A 17 -9.04 -3.24 6.26
CA LEU A 17 -10.02 -2.95 7.31
C LEU A 17 -10.14 -4.06 8.37
N GLY A 18 -9.34 -5.12 8.23
CA GLY A 18 -9.39 -6.25 9.15
C GLY A 18 -10.50 -7.26 8.85
N ARG A 19 -10.53 -8.35 9.62
CA ARG A 19 -11.56 -9.39 9.48
C ARG A 19 -12.94 -8.95 10.00
N ASN A 20 -12.91 -8.15 11.06
CA ASN A 20 -14.11 -7.59 11.71
C ASN A 20 -14.04 -6.08 11.65
N TYR A 21 -14.23 -5.54 10.46
CA TYR A 21 -14.10 -4.10 10.28
C TYR A 21 -15.21 -3.31 10.98
N ASN A 22 -14.83 -2.17 11.52
CA ASN A 22 -15.74 -1.17 12.03
C ASN A 22 -15.48 0.14 11.27
N ILE A 23 -16.46 0.59 10.50
CA ILE A 23 -16.34 1.81 9.68
C ILE A 23 -16.13 3.09 10.51
N PHE A 24 -16.47 3.05 11.80
CA PHE A 24 -16.31 4.18 12.71
C PHE A 24 -14.96 4.19 13.43
N LYS A 25 -14.14 3.16 13.28
CA LYS A 25 -12.85 3.04 13.94
C LYS A 25 -11.79 2.52 12.98
N THR A 26 -10.84 3.37 12.66
CA THR A 26 -9.66 2.99 11.90
C THR A 26 -8.68 2.24 12.80
N THR A 27 -8.31 1.02 12.41
CA THR A 27 -7.38 0.18 13.16
C THR A 27 -6.26 -0.27 12.23
N PHE A 28 -5.03 -0.30 12.75
CA PHE A 28 -3.84 -0.78 12.06
C PHE A 28 -3.18 -1.88 12.89
N SER A 29 -2.57 -2.86 12.23
CA SER A 29 -1.92 -3.98 12.91
C SER A 29 -0.82 -4.58 12.06
N ASN A 30 0.24 -5.05 12.70
CA ASN A 30 1.33 -5.83 12.10
C ASN A 30 1.11 -7.36 12.26
N GLU A 31 0.02 -7.78 12.86
CA GLU A 31 -0.27 -9.18 13.13
C GLU A 31 -0.56 -9.94 11.85
N ILE A 32 0.07 -11.12 11.70
CA ILE A 32 -0.14 -12.02 10.56
C ILE A 32 -1.59 -12.52 10.58
N GLY A 33 -2.27 -12.41 9.44
CA GLY A 33 -3.67 -12.82 9.30
C GLY A 33 -4.70 -11.84 9.85
N SER A 34 -4.31 -10.67 10.31
CA SER A 34 -5.23 -9.65 10.83
C SER A 34 -6.07 -8.96 9.76
N TYR A 35 -5.60 -8.92 8.51
CA TYR A 35 -6.17 -8.17 7.39
C TYR A 35 -6.17 -6.64 7.57
N TYR A 36 -5.55 -6.12 8.62
CA TYR A 36 -5.27 -4.69 8.77
C TYR A 36 -4.01 -4.31 8.03
N SER A 37 -3.95 -3.08 7.53
CA SER A 37 -2.68 -2.49 7.12
C SER A 37 -1.85 -2.12 8.35
N SER A 38 -0.55 -2.02 8.19
CA SER A 38 0.37 -1.56 9.21
C SER A 38 0.95 -0.19 8.85
N LEU A 39 1.19 0.64 9.86
CA LEU A 39 1.77 1.97 9.68
C LEU A 39 3.30 1.91 9.76
N GLY A 40 3.95 2.93 9.23
CA GLY A 40 5.39 3.13 9.32
C GLY A 40 6.06 3.25 7.97
N LYS A 41 7.38 3.14 7.97
CA LYS A 41 8.24 3.25 6.79
C LYS A 41 8.37 1.91 6.08
N TYR A 42 8.31 1.97 4.75
CA TYR A 42 8.48 0.83 3.87
C TYR A 42 9.53 1.12 2.81
N LYS A 43 10.23 0.08 2.39
CA LYS A 43 10.96 0.07 1.12
C LYS A 43 10.07 -0.53 0.05
N VAL A 44 9.92 0.16 -1.08
CA VAL A 44 9.21 -0.35 -2.25
C VAL A 44 10.09 -1.34 -2.99
N GLY A 45 9.64 -2.57 -3.10
CA GLY A 45 10.36 -3.67 -3.74
C GLY A 45 10.02 -3.85 -5.22
N LYS A 46 10.10 -5.08 -5.68
CA LYS A 46 9.84 -5.45 -7.07
C LYS A 46 8.35 -5.48 -7.39
N LEU A 47 8.02 -5.23 -8.66
CA LEU A 47 6.69 -5.47 -9.19
C LEU A 47 6.38 -6.97 -9.17
N ARG A 48 5.22 -7.31 -8.68
CA ARG A 48 4.72 -8.67 -8.61
C ARG A 48 3.42 -8.79 -9.39
N ALA A 49 3.38 -9.70 -10.36
CA ALA A 49 2.16 -10.04 -11.09
C ALA A 49 1.25 -10.94 -10.23
N MET A 50 -0.05 -10.68 -10.29
CA MET A 50 -1.07 -11.46 -9.61
C MET A 50 -1.78 -12.37 -10.62
N ASN A 51 -1.62 -13.67 -10.46
CA ASN A 51 -2.20 -14.68 -11.35
C ASN A 51 -3.51 -15.29 -10.83
N ASN A 52 -4.02 -14.79 -9.71
CA ASN A 52 -5.26 -15.30 -9.11
C ASN A 52 -6.45 -14.51 -9.66
N PRO A 53 -7.43 -15.19 -10.33
CA PRO A 53 -8.60 -14.51 -10.89
C PRO A 53 -9.53 -13.86 -9.85
N ASN A 54 -9.41 -14.26 -8.58
CA ASN A 54 -10.18 -13.67 -7.47
C ASN A 54 -9.57 -12.37 -6.93
N ILE A 55 -8.40 -11.95 -7.44
CA ILE A 55 -7.74 -10.70 -7.07
C ILE A 55 -8.05 -9.65 -8.15
N LEU A 56 -8.62 -8.52 -7.73
CA LEU A 56 -9.11 -7.48 -8.62
C LEU A 56 -8.01 -6.66 -9.30
N PHE A 57 -6.79 -6.67 -8.77
CA PHE A 57 -5.65 -5.98 -9.37
C PHE A 57 -4.67 -6.96 -10.00
N LYS A 58 -4.05 -6.55 -11.11
CA LYS A 58 -3.17 -7.42 -11.90
C LYS A 58 -1.74 -7.47 -11.40
N GLU A 59 -1.27 -6.40 -10.75
CA GLU A 59 0.11 -6.26 -10.30
C GLU A 59 0.23 -5.26 -9.15
N GLY A 60 1.30 -5.39 -8.37
CA GLY A 60 1.62 -4.47 -7.29
C GLY A 60 3.09 -4.56 -6.91
N TYR A 61 3.60 -3.55 -6.22
CA TYR A 61 4.95 -3.57 -5.69
C TYR A 61 4.97 -4.20 -4.30
N ASN A 62 5.88 -5.14 -4.08
CA ASN A 62 6.13 -5.67 -2.74
C ASN A 62 6.60 -4.56 -1.80
N LEU A 63 6.15 -4.62 -0.56
CA LEU A 63 6.56 -3.69 0.49
C LEU A 63 7.33 -4.41 1.59
N PHE A 64 8.51 -3.88 1.90
CA PHE A 64 9.33 -4.33 3.01
C PHE A 64 9.19 -3.36 4.17
N GLY A 65 8.69 -3.83 5.31
CA GLY A 65 8.58 -3.02 6.52
C GLY A 65 9.95 -2.70 7.12
N LEU A 66 10.17 -1.44 7.46
CA LEU A 66 11.41 -0.95 8.04
C LEU A 66 11.29 -0.60 9.53
N ASP A 67 10.08 -0.63 10.05
CA ASP A 67 9.77 -0.32 11.45
C ASP A 67 9.21 -1.56 12.17
N SER A 68 9.23 -1.54 13.49
CA SER A 68 8.61 -2.60 14.31
C SER A 68 7.11 -2.73 14.08
N THR A 69 6.45 -1.62 13.73
CA THR A 69 5.01 -1.56 13.46
C THR A 69 4.59 -2.23 12.15
N ASN A 70 5.54 -2.53 11.27
CA ASN A 70 5.29 -3.15 9.96
C ASN A 70 6.31 -4.24 9.57
N SER A 71 7.05 -4.76 10.52
CA SER A 71 8.12 -5.74 10.29
C SER A 71 7.66 -7.04 9.60
N ASN A 72 6.37 -7.39 9.71
CA ASN A 72 5.78 -8.58 9.09
C ASN A 72 5.21 -8.32 7.69
N ALA A 73 5.41 -7.15 7.11
CA ALA A 73 4.79 -6.78 5.83
C ALA A 73 5.13 -7.75 4.70
N LEU A 74 6.39 -8.16 4.56
CA LEU A 74 6.80 -9.09 3.52
C LEU A 74 6.16 -10.48 3.69
N GLU A 75 6.20 -11.02 4.89
CA GLU A 75 5.60 -12.32 5.23
C GLU A 75 4.08 -12.31 5.04
N ARG A 76 3.44 -11.18 5.35
CA ARG A 76 2.02 -10.96 5.14
C ARG A 76 1.63 -10.73 3.68
N GLY A 77 2.59 -10.59 2.78
CA GLY A 77 2.36 -10.30 1.36
C GLY A 77 1.79 -8.91 1.10
N ILE A 78 2.17 -7.92 1.89
CA ILE A 78 1.68 -6.54 1.74
C ILE A 78 2.25 -5.91 0.46
N LEU A 79 1.37 -5.38 -0.36
CA LEU A 79 1.67 -4.71 -1.62
C LEU A 79 1.13 -3.28 -1.62
N ILE A 80 1.69 -2.45 -2.49
CA ILE A 80 1.03 -1.25 -2.98
C ILE A 80 0.59 -1.49 -4.43
N HIS A 81 -0.67 -1.23 -4.74
CA HIS A 81 -1.27 -1.51 -6.04
C HIS A 81 -2.30 -0.45 -6.42
N LYS A 82 -2.70 -0.45 -7.70
CA LYS A 82 -3.83 0.36 -8.18
C LYS A 82 -5.09 0.02 -7.41
N GLY A 83 -5.86 1.05 -7.08
CA GLY A 83 -7.25 0.90 -6.69
C GLY A 83 -8.12 0.50 -7.89
N ASN A 84 -9.35 0.05 -7.62
CA ASN A 84 -10.34 -0.13 -8.67
C ASN A 84 -10.67 1.26 -9.29
N PRO A 85 -10.90 1.40 -10.62
CA PRO A 85 -11.35 2.65 -11.24
C PRO A 85 -12.59 3.28 -10.58
N GLU A 86 -13.48 2.47 -10.03
CA GLU A 86 -14.62 2.93 -9.23
C GLU A 86 -14.21 3.69 -7.97
N PHE A 87 -12.95 3.53 -7.54
CA PHE A 87 -12.35 4.18 -6.40
C PHE A 87 -12.24 5.71 -6.53
N GLU A 88 -12.02 6.20 -7.73
CA GLU A 88 -11.87 7.63 -7.98
C GLU A 88 -13.21 8.37 -8.09
N THR A 89 -14.30 7.63 -8.31
CA THR A 89 -15.64 8.20 -8.55
C THR A 89 -16.58 8.14 -7.35
N PHE A 90 -16.23 7.41 -6.29
CA PHE A 90 -17.10 7.25 -5.13
C PHE A 90 -16.72 8.21 -3.99
N PRO A 91 -17.65 9.08 -3.54
CA PRO A 91 -17.38 10.03 -2.47
C PRO A 91 -17.36 9.44 -1.05
N LEU A 92 -17.46 8.13 -0.90
CA LEU A 92 -17.51 7.46 0.40
C LEU A 92 -16.21 6.70 0.70
N PRO A 93 -15.72 6.77 1.95
CA PRO A 93 -14.49 6.09 2.37
C PRO A 93 -14.61 4.57 2.50
N CYS A 94 -15.67 3.98 1.96
CA CYS A 94 -15.94 2.54 2.04
C CYS A 94 -15.45 1.85 0.77
N LEU A 95 -14.18 1.61 0.71
CA LEU A 95 -13.57 1.03 -0.47
C LEU A 95 -13.11 -0.39 -0.28
N PRO A 96 -12.92 -1.13 -1.40
CA PRO A 96 -12.84 -2.58 -1.33
C PRO A 96 -11.78 -3.00 -0.34
N VAL A 97 -12.21 -3.87 0.53
CA VAL A 97 -11.44 -4.43 1.64
C VAL A 97 -10.20 -5.11 1.10
N SER A 98 -9.06 -4.50 1.27
CA SER A 98 -7.80 -5.20 1.08
C SER A 98 -7.52 -6.08 2.31
N LYS A 99 -6.69 -7.10 2.11
CA LYS A 99 -6.19 -7.94 3.21
C LYS A 99 -4.88 -7.38 3.80
N GLY A 100 -4.80 -6.06 3.88
CA GLY A 100 -3.66 -5.32 4.42
C GLY A 100 -2.85 -4.51 3.39
N CYS A 101 -3.05 -4.72 2.09
CA CYS A 101 -2.41 -3.96 1.03
C CYS A 101 -2.88 -2.51 0.99
N PHE A 102 -2.07 -1.64 0.38
CA PHE A 102 -2.43 -0.26 0.11
C PHE A 102 -2.87 -0.11 -1.33
N ALA A 103 -4.10 0.37 -1.54
CA ALA A 103 -4.60 0.71 -2.85
C ALA A 103 -4.53 2.22 -3.06
N VAL A 104 -3.90 2.66 -4.14
CA VAL A 104 -3.70 4.07 -4.48
C VAL A 104 -4.24 4.38 -5.87
N SER A 105 -4.30 5.67 -6.21
CA SER A 105 -4.72 6.11 -7.53
C SER A 105 -3.75 5.66 -8.64
N ASP A 106 -4.25 5.64 -9.85
CA ASP A 106 -3.44 5.37 -11.04
C ASP A 106 -2.27 6.35 -11.15
N SER A 107 -2.52 7.63 -10.89
CA SER A 107 -1.49 8.67 -10.93
C SER A 107 -0.37 8.44 -9.92
N MET A 108 -0.68 7.97 -8.71
CA MET A 108 0.32 7.63 -7.72
C MET A 108 1.14 6.40 -8.13
N MET A 109 0.51 5.39 -8.72
CA MET A 109 1.24 4.22 -9.24
C MET A 109 2.17 4.60 -10.40
N GLU A 110 1.74 5.48 -11.30
CA GLU A 110 2.59 6.01 -12.36
C GLU A 110 3.79 6.79 -11.81
N GLN A 111 3.60 7.59 -10.78
CA GLN A 111 4.70 8.28 -10.09
C GLN A 111 5.71 7.30 -9.50
N ILE A 112 5.27 6.26 -8.83
CA ILE A 112 6.15 5.22 -8.29
C ILE A 112 6.93 4.55 -9.43
N GLU A 113 6.27 4.20 -10.53
CA GLU A 113 6.92 3.60 -11.69
C GLU A 113 7.98 4.50 -12.31
N VAL A 114 7.67 5.79 -12.50
CA VAL A 114 8.61 6.78 -13.04
C VAL A 114 9.83 6.91 -12.13
N ILE A 115 9.64 7.04 -10.82
CA ILE A 115 10.74 7.17 -9.86
C ILE A 115 11.60 5.91 -9.86
N LYS A 116 11.00 4.72 -9.92
CA LYS A 116 11.74 3.46 -9.99
C LYS A 116 12.58 3.34 -11.26
N LYS A 117 12.10 3.81 -12.40
CA LYS A 117 12.83 3.80 -13.66
C LYS A 117 13.99 4.81 -13.69
N GLN A 118 13.84 5.95 -13.02
CA GLN A 118 14.81 7.03 -13.01
C GLN A 118 15.89 6.89 -11.93
N SER A 119 15.69 6.03 -10.95
CA SER A 119 16.58 5.93 -9.80
C SER A 119 17.01 4.49 -9.54
N ASN A 120 18.32 4.29 -9.36
CA ASN A 120 18.88 3.03 -8.85
C ASN A 120 18.79 2.92 -7.32
N LYS A 121 18.21 3.92 -6.66
CA LYS A 121 18.07 3.97 -5.20
C LYS A 121 16.73 3.45 -4.74
N PRO A 122 16.67 2.88 -3.52
CA PRO A 122 15.40 2.46 -2.94
C PRO A 122 14.42 3.63 -2.82
N ILE A 123 13.15 3.35 -3.10
CA ILE A 123 12.05 4.27 -2.81
C ILE A 123 11.56 3.97 -1.39
N LEU A 124 11.45 5.02 -0.60
CA LEU A 124 10.75 4.96 0.68
C LEU A 124 9.31 5.40 0.52
N LEU A 125 8.44 4.64 1.15
CA LEU A 125 7.04 4.96 1.34
C LEU A 125 6.79 5.07 2.84
N TYR A 126 6.04 6.08 3.25
CA TYR A 126 5.66 6.25 4.64
C TYR A 126 4.14 6.23 4.78
N ALA A 127 3.62 5.18 5.41
CA ALA A 127 2.21 5.06 5.74
C ALA A 127 1.95 5.64 7.13
N TYR A 128 1.08 6.63 7.20
CA TYR A 128 0.71 7.30 8.45
C TYR A 128 -0.79 7.63 8.46
N ASN A 129 -1.31 7.81 9.64
CA ASN A 129 -2.71 8.19 9.84
C ASN A 129 -2.81 9.67 10.21
#